data_4ccd1c2d32c65ee75e0db5862327c70b
#
_entry.id   4ccd1c2d32c65ee75e0db5862327c70b
#
_cell.length_a   1.000
_cell.length_b   1.000
_cell.length_c   1.000
_cell.angle_alpha   90.00
_cell.angle_beta   90.00
_cell.angle_gamma   90.00
#
_symmetry.space_group_name_H-M   'P 1'
#
loop_
_entity.id
_entity.type
_entity.pdbx_description
1 polymer ?
#
loop_
_entity_poly.entity_id
_entity_poly.type
_entity_poly.pdbx_seq_one_letter_code
_entity_poly.pdbx_strand_id
1 'polypeptide(L)'
;PGLPPPLAVMVVHGFEDPDLLARLPASAGALLQGGLAVLALAIWRAGEVLISAILTGWRRRGHRTRLPGMARHILSGFAVLPMLAGLLGLIAALLWSFTTSWFFPDALPGSISFAGWARATGLLSALGSSFLAGGAATILATGLCLLVLQSGIAARLGPTLHWMICIPLLLPQISIVTGLQMMLLWTRLDGSWLAMIWIHLLFILPYTWLIMAPAHAGLDHRYGRVAATIGMRRWRRFRVITLPLLAPALITVLFLGMSVSVALYLPSLFAGGGRIATITTEAVAL
;
A
#
# COMPACT_ATOMS: atom_id res chain seq x y z
N PRO A 1 29.11 10.00 19.11
CA PRO A 1 27.72 10.19 19.54
C PRO A 1 26.83 10.14 18.29
N GLY A 2 26.20 8.96 18.06
CA GLY A 2 25.28 8.78 16.95
C GLY A 2 24.00 9.61 17.18
N LEU A 3 23.37 10.04 16.08
CA LEU A 3 22.05 10.67 16.13
C LEU A 3 21.06 9.67 16.77
N PRO A 4 20.12 10.15 17.61
CA PRO A 4 19.12 9.26 18.18
C PRO A 4 18.33 8.58 17.06
N PRO A 5 18.02 7.28 17.18
CA PRO A 5 17.28 6.57 16.15
C PRO A 5 15.88 7.19 15.96
N PRO A 6 15.31 7.14 14.75
CA PRO A 6 13.93 7.56 14.51
C PRO A 6 12.94 6.81 15.39
N LEU A 7 11.83 7.47 15.76
CA LEU A 7 10.80 6.89 16.63
C LEU A 7 10.33 5.50 16.15
N ALA A 8 10.18 5.32 14.83
CA ALA A 8 9.79 4.03 14.25
C ALA A 8 10.79 2.92 14.59
N VAL A 9 12.10 3.20 14.53
CA VAL A 9 13.16 2.25 14.85
C VAL A 9 13.16 1.94 16.34
N MET A 10 12.97 2.93 17.21
CA MET A 10 12.85 2.72 18.67
C MET A 10 11.66 1.82 19.01
N VAL A 11 10.54 2.00 18.34
CA VAL A 11 9.34 1.18 18.52
C VAL A 11 9.60 -0.26 18.10
N VAL A 12 10.25 -0.49 16.95
CA VAL A 12 10.63 -1.83 16.48
C VAL A 12 11.53 -2.51 17.50
N HIS A 13 12.63 -1.87 17.90
CA HIS A 13 13.55 -2.44 18.89
C HIS A 13 12.87 -2.77 20.22
N GLY A 14 11.94 -1.91 20.69
CA GLY A 14 11.22 -2.18 21.93
C GLY A 14 10.25 -3.36 21.84
N PHE A 15 9.76 -3.72 20.64
CA PHE A 15 8.97 -4.95 20.44
C PHE A 15 9.82 -6.19 20.23
N GLU A 16 11.06 -6.06 19.75
CA GLU A 16 12.03 -7.14 19.57
C GLU A 16 12.80 -7.45 20.86
N ASP A 17 12.76 -6.57 21.87
CA ASP A 17 13.43 -6.74 23.12
C ASP A 17 12.90 -7.99 23.86
N PRO A 18 13.78 -8.89 24.37
CA PRO A 18 13.38 -10.02 25.19
C PRO A 18 12.65 -9.61 26.48
N ASP A 19 12.93 -8.42 27.01
CA ASP A 19 12.24 -7.90 28.18
C ASP A 19 10.80 -7.44 27.82
N LEU A 20 9.83 -8.13 28.39
CA LEU A 20 8.41 -7.81 28.19
C LEU A 20 8.03 -6.41 28.68
N LEU A 21 8.78 -5.84 29.64
CA LEU A 21 8.53 -4.48 30.12
C LEU A 21 8.88 -3.41 29.07
N ALA A 22 9.81 -3.69 28.17
CA ALA A 22 10.14 -2.80 27.04
C ALA A 22 8.98 -2.62 26.05
N ARG A 23 8.01 -3.54 26.02
CA ARG A 23 6.84 -3.45 25.15
C ARG A 23 5.86 -2.36 25.54
N LEU A 24 5.81 -1.97 26.82
CA LEU A 24 4.94 -0.85 27.27
C LEU A 24 5.36 0.48 26.65
N PRO A 25 6.63 0.95 26.79
CA PRO A 25 7.07 2.17 26.13
C PRO A 25 7.02 2.05 24.59
N ALA A 26 7.28 0.87 24.01
CA ALA A 26 7.13 0.66 22.57
C ALA A 26 5.68 0.86 22.10
N SER A 27 4.71 0.36 22.87
CA SER A 27 3.28 0.57 22.57
C SER A 27 2.89 2.05 22.68
N ALA A 28 3.39 2.76 23.69
CA ALA A 28 3.20 4.20 23.82
C ALA A 28 3.83 4.97 22.65
N GLY A 29 5.04 4.58 22.22
CA GLY A 29 5.70 5.14 21.05
C GLY A 29 4.90 4.90 19.75
N ALA A 30 4.30 3.72 19.61
CA ALA A 30 3.44 3.38 18.49
C ALA A 30 2.17 4.25 18.44
N LEU A 31 1.53 4.50 19.59
CA LEU A 31 0.39 5.40 19.70
C LEU A 31 0.77 6.86 19.39
N LEU A 32 1.92 7.30 19.88
CA LEU A 32 2.47 8.62 19.57
C LEU A 32 2.70 8.79 18.07
N GLN A 33 3.27 7.80 17.41
CA GLN A 33 3.48 7.80 15.97
C GLN A 33 2.15 7.87 15.20
N GLY A 34 1.13 7.12 15.65
CA GLY A 34 -0.23 7.24 15.11
C GLY A 34 -0.81 8.64 15.30
N GLY A 35 -0.64 9.24 16.47
CA GLY A 35 -1.05 10.62 16.75
C GLY A 35 -0.35 11.65 15.84
N LEU A 36 0.96 11.48 15.60
CA LEU A 36 1.72 12.33 14.67
C LEU A 36 1.22 12.17 13.21
N ALA A 37 0.88 10.96 12.79
CA ALA A 37 0.31 10.74 11.46
C ALA A 37 -1.05 11.44 11.30
N VAL A 38 -1.93 11.33 12.29
CA VAL A 38 -3.22 12.04 12.30
C VAL A 38 -3.02 13.56 12.29
N LEU A 39 -2.07 14.08 13.07
CA LEU A 39 -1.73 15.50 13.10
C LEU A 39 -1.21 15.98 11.73
N ALA A 40 -0.32 15.21 11.08
CA ALA A 40 0.19 15.54 9.76
C ALA A 40 -0.94 15.61 8.72
N LEU A 41 -1.88 14.66 8.76
CA LEU A 41 -3.06 14.68 7.89
C LEU A 41 -3.99 15.86 8.17
N ALA A 42 -4.18 16.23 9.45
CA ALA A 42 -4.97 17.39 9.80
C ALA A 42 -4.33 18.69 9.28
N ILE A 43 -3.01 18.83 9.40
CA ILE A 43 -2.25 19.96 8.85
C ILE A 43 -2.37 19.99 7.33
N TRP A 44 -2.19 18.83 6.66
CA TRP A 44 -2.37 18.71 5.21
C TRP A 44 -3.77 19.17 4.78
N ARG A 45 -4.81 18.66 5.46
CA ARG A 45 -6.20 19.00 5.16
C ARG A 45 -6.50 20.47 5.38
N ALA A 46 -5.99 21.06 6.46
CA ALA A 46 -6.10 22.49 6.71
C ALA A 46 -5.42 23.31 5.60
N GLY A 47 -4.24 22.88 5.15
CA GLY A 47 -3.54 23.47 4.01
C GLY A 47 -4.33 23.42 2.71
N GLU A 48 -4.93 22.27 2.37
CA GLU A 48 -5.81 22.14 1.20
C GLU A 48 -7.00 23.11 1.26
N VAL A 49 -7.70 23.17 2.39
CA VAL A 49 -8.84 24.08 2.58
C VAL A 49 -8.41 25.53 2.42
N LEU A 50 -7.30 25.92 3.06
CA LEU A 50 -6.76 27.28 3.01
C LEU A 50 -6.37 27.66 1.56
N ILE A 51 -5.59 26.81 0.89
CA ILE A 51 -5.14 27.03 -0.49
C ILE A 51 -6.36 27.11 -1.43
N SER A 52 -7.33 26.19 -1.29
CA SER A 52 -8.54 26.20 -2.12
C SER A 52 -9.37 27.48 -1.92
N ALA A 53 -9.48 27.97 -0.68
CA ALA A 53 -10.16 29.23 -0.36
C ALA A 53 -9.45 30.43 -1.00
N ILE A 54 -8.10 30.51 -0.86
CA ILE A 54 -7.28 31.57 -1.47
C ILE A 54 -7.42 31.54 -2.99
N LEU A 55 -7.26 30.37 -3.63
CA LEU A 55 -7.35 30.23 -5.09
C LEU A 55 -8.76 30.57 -5.61
N THR A 56 -9.80 30.19 -4.87
CA THR A 56 -11.19 30.52 -5.22
C THR A 56 -11.42 32.04 -5.11
N GLY A 57 -10.92 32.68 -4.07
CA GLY A 57 -10.96 34.13 -3.91
C GLY A 57 -10.22 34.86 -5.04
N TRP A 58 -9.06 34.35 -5.44
CA TRP A 58 -8.26 34.89 -6.54
C TRP A 58 -8.95 34.77 -7.90
N ARG A 59 -9.52 33.59 -8.20
CA ARG A 59 -10.31 33.35 -9.42
C ARG A 59 -11.54 34.26 -9.49
N ARG A 60 -12.26 34.48 -8.37
CA ARG A 60 -13.41 35.36 -8.30
C ARG A 60 -13.06 36.81 -8.58
N ARG A 61 -11.82 37.25 -8.29
CA ARG A 61 -11.30 38.58 -8.61
C ARG A 61 -10.83 38.74 -10.07
N GLY A 62 -11.05 37.71 -10.91
CA GLY A 62 -10.71 37.76 -12.34
C GLY A 62 -9.23 37.60 -12.66
N HIS A 63 -8.38 37.28 -11.67
CA HIS A 63 -6.96 37.06 -11.91
C HIS A 63 -6.74 35.71 -12.62
N ARG A 64 -6.45 35.78 -13.90
CA ARG A 64 -6.02 34.62 -14.70
C ARG A 64 -4.49 34.61 -14.74
N THR A 65 -3.86 33.88 -13.84
CA THR A 65 -2.42 33.64 -13.91
C THR A 65 -2.14 32.60 -14.98
N ARG A 66 -1.71 33.05 -16.14
CA ARG A 66 -0.98 32.16 -17.06
C ARG A 66 0.43 32.05 -16.53
N LEU A 67 0.81 30.86 -16.06
CA LEU A 67 2.21 30.60 -15.71
C LEU A 67 3.08 30.91 -16.94
N PRO A 68 4.11 31.76 -16.79
CA PRO A 68 5.08 31.98 -17.86
C PRO A 68 5.61 30.63 -18.34
N GLY A 69 5.89 30.52 -19.66
CA GLY A 69 6.36 29.26 -20.26
C GLY A 69 7.55 28.67 -19.50
N MET A 70 8.48 29.52 -19.06
CA MET A 70 9.65 29.14 -18.26
C MET A 70 9.28 28.51 -16.91
N ALA A 71 8.31 29.07 -16.17
CA ALA A 71 7.85 28.51 -14.90
C ALA A 71 7.22 27.12 -15.09
N ARG A 72 6.50 26.90 -16.19
CA ARG A 72 5.94 25.59 -16.51
C ARG A 72 7.01 24.56 -16.79
N HIS A 73 8.09 24.92 -17.53
CA HIS A 73 9.20 24.01 -17.78
C HIS A 73 10.01 23.70 -16.51
N ILE A 74 10.21 24.68 -15.63
CA ILE A 74 10.86 24.47 -14.32
C ILE A 74 10.03 23.51 -13.47
N LEU A 75 8.72 23.73 -13.34
CA LEU A 75 7.83 22.85 -12.58
C LEU A 75 7.76 21.43 -13.16
N SER A 76 7.72 21.30 -14.50
CA SER A 76 7.76 19.97 -15.13
C SER A 76 9.11 19.27 -14.90
N GLY A 77 10.23 20.01 -14.94
CA GLY A 77 11.56 19.49 -14.60
C GLY A 77 11.63 18.98 -13.16
N PHE A 78 11.09 19.76 -12.21
CA PHE A 78 11.00 19.32 -10.81
C PHE A 78 10.15 18.06 -10.62
N ALA A 79 9.11 17.85 -11.41
CA ALA A 79 8.30 16.64 -11.38
C ALA A 79 9.00 15.42 -11.98
N VAL A 80 9.84 15.64 -13.02
CA VAL A 80 10.57 14.56 -13.71
C VAL A 80 11.79 14.09 -12.91
N LEU A 81 12.43 14.99 -12.15
CA LEU A 81 13.68 14.71 -11.44
C LEU A 81 13.58 13.53 -10.44
N PRO A 82 12.58 13.44 -9.53
CA PRO A 82 12.43 12.29 -8.66
C PRO A 82 12.10 11.00 -9.42
N MET A 83 11.39 11.10 -10.55
CA MET A 83 11.12 9.94 -11.40
C MET A 83 12.41 9.39 -12.03
N LEU A 84 13.28 10.26 -12.54
CA LEU A 84 14.59 9.88 -13.07
C LEU A 84 15.49 9.31 -11.96
N ALA A 85 15.51 9.94 -10.78
CA ALA A 85 16.27 9.44 -9.63
C ALA A 85 15.82 8.04 -9.21
N GLY A 86 14.50 7.79 -9.18
CA GLY A 86 13.93 6.47 -8.90
C GLY A 86 14.32 5.43 -9.96
N LEU A 87 14.26 5.80 -11.24
CA LEU A 87 14.66 4.93 -12.34
C LEU A 87 16.15 4.58 -12.27
N LEU A 88 17.01 5.58 -12.03
CA LEU A 88 18.44 5.37 -11.83
C LEU A 88 18.73 4.47 -10.63
N GLY A 89 18.00 4.64 -9.53
CA GLY A 89 18.08 3.75 -8.35
C GLY A 89 17.72 2.30 -8.68
N LEU A 90 16.69 2.08 -9.49
CA LEU A 90 16.32 0.73 -9.95
C LEU A 90 17.39 0.13 -10.87
N ILE A 91 17.94 0.92 -11.78
CA ILE A 91 19.04 0.47 -12.66
C ILE A 91 20.27 0.12 -11.80
N ALA A 92 20.61 0.95 -10.82
CA ALA A 92 21.74 0.68 -9.92
C ALA A 92 21.52 -0.60 -9.11
N ALA A 93 20.31 -0.81 -8.56
CA ALA A 93 19.96 -2.03 -7.83
C ALA A 93 20.04 -3.27 -8.75
N LEU A 94 19.55 -3.14 -9.99
CA LEU A 94 19.66 -4.21 -10.98
C LEU A 94 21.13 -4.55 -11.27
N LEU A 95 21.97 -3.56 -11.51
CA LEU A 95 23.40 -3.77 -11.73
C LEU A 95 24.06 -4.40 -10.48
N TRP A 96 23.69 -3.94 -9.29
CA TRP A 96 24.23 -4.49 -8.04
C TRP A 96 23.89 -5.97 -7.87
N SER A 97 22.71 -6.40 -8.29
CA SER A 97 22.29 -7.82 -8.21
C SER A 97 23.19 -8.78 -9.01
N PHE A 98 23.96 -8.26 -9.97
CA PHE A 98 24.90 -9.03 -10.80
C PHE A 98 26.36 -8.81 -10.42
N THR A 99 26.66 -8.27 -9.23
CA THR A 99 28.03 -8.00 -8.80
C THR A 99 28.42 -8.87 -7.61
N THR A 100 29.69 -9.22 -7.51
CA THR A 100 30.22 -9.92 -6.31
C THR A 100 30.58 -8.94 -5.22
N SER A 101 31.09 -7.75 -5.61
CA SER A 101 31.49 -6.69 -4.70
C SER A 101 31.45 -5.35 -5.43
N TRP A 102 30.79 -4.38 -4.83
CA TRP A 102 30.79 -3.01 -5.31
C TRP A 102 30.75 -2.08 -4.12
N PHE A 103 31.88 -1.48 -3.81
CA PHE A 103 32.04 -0.61 -2.65
C PHE A 103 32.40 0.81 -3.07
N PHE A 104 31.90 1.77 -2.30
CA PHE A 104 32.36 3.15 -2.45
C PHE A 104 33.88 3.22 -2.18
N PRO A 105 34.70 3.96 -2.97
CA PRO A 105 34.31 5.01 -3.93
C PRO A 105 34.19 4.57 -5.40
N ASP A 106 34.15 3.29 -5.71
CA ASP A 106 34.14 2.83 -7.10
C ASP A 106 32.86 3.23 -7.83
N ALA A 107 33.01 3.89 -8.98
CA ALA A 107 31.88 4.32 -9.81
C ALA A 107 31.21 3.16 -10.57
N LEU A 108 31.95 2.07 -10.83
CA LEU A 108 31.49 0.88 -11.56
C LEU A 108 31.89 -0.39 -10.81
N PRO A 109 31.09 -1.49 -10.94
CA PRO A 109 31.41 -2.75 -10.32
C PRO A 109 32.70 -3.37 -10.89
N GLY A 110 33.56 -3.88 -10.02
CA GLY A 110 34.83 -4.50 -10.41
C GLY A 110 34.66 -5.86 -11.11
N SER A 111 33.55 -6.57 -10.88
CA SER A 111 33.27 -7.88 -11.48
C SER A 111 31.77 -8.14 -11.59
N ILE A 112 31.36 -8.76 -12.68
CA ILE A 112 29.97 -9.22 -12.92
C ILE A 112 29.91 -10.72 -12.64
N SER A 113 28.94 -11.16 -11.85
CA SER A 113 28.77 -12.56 -11.46
C SER A 113 27.29 -12.92 -11.24
N PHE A 114 26.93 -14.11 -11.67
CA PHE A 114 25.62 -14.71 -11.40
C PHE A 114 25.60 -15.54 -10.10
N ALA A 115 26.69 -15.58 -9.35
CA ALA A 115 26.84 -16.45 -8.18
C ALA A 115 25.84 -16.10 -7.06
N GLY A 116 25.41 -14.85 -6.93
CA GLY A 116 24.35 -14.44 -6.02
C GLY A 116 23.01 -15.11 -6.36
N TRP A 117 22.63 -15.07 -7.62
CA TRP A 117 21.41 -15.68 -8.12
C TRP A 117 21.42 -17.21 -8.03
N ALA A 118 22.57 -17.85 -8.26
CA ALA A 118 22.73 -19.28 -8.13
C ALA A 118 22.60 -19.77 -6.67
N ARG A 119 22.94 -18.93 -5.72
CA ARG A 119 22.81 -19.22 -4.27
C ARG A 119 21.40 -19.01 -3.72
N ALA A 120 20.59 -18.21 -4.40
CA ALA A 120 19.22 -17.89 -3.98
C ALA A 120 18.24 -19.04 -4.29
N THR A 121 18.51 -20.23 -3.74
CA THR A 121 17.74 -21.47 -4.01
C THR A 121 16.29 -21.39 -3.51
N GLY A 122 16.01 -20.60 -2.45
CA GLY A 122 14.67 -20.36 -1.91
C GLY A 122 13.79 -19.38 -2.70
N LEU A 123 14.38 -18.65 -3.66
CA LEU A 123 13.72 -17.53 -4.33
C LEU A 123 12.45 -17.92 -5.07
N LEU A 124 12.44 -19.07 -5.77
CA LEU A 124 11.26 -19.53 -6.52
C LEU A 124 10.09 -19.91 -5.60
N SER A 125 10.39 -20.56 -4.48
CA SER A 125 9.35 -20.89 -3.48
C SER A 125 8.82 -19.63 -2.80
N ALA A 126 9.69 -18.68 -2.47
CA ALA A 126 9.32 -17.39 -1.89
C ALA A 126 8.50 -16.53 -2.86
N LEU A 127 8.84 -16.55 -4.16
CA LEU A 127 8.01 -15.95 -5.22
C LEU A 127 6.61 -16.59 -5.26
N GLY A 128 6.54 -17.93 -5.31
CA GLY A 128 5.28 -18.65 -5.28
C GLY A 128 4.41 -18.28 -4.07
N SER A 129 5.01 -18.25 -2.89
CA SER A 129 4.32 -17.84 -1.65
C SER A 129 3.82 -16.39 -1.71
N SER A 130 4.64 -15.47 -2.23
CA SER A 130 4.24 -14.06 -2.39
C SER A 130 3.08 -13.90 -3.37
N PHE A 131 3.12 -14.59 -4.51
CA PHE A 131 2.03 -14.55 -5.50
C PHE A 131 0.75 -15.18 -4.96
N LEU A 132 0.84 -16.29 -4.22
CA LEU A 132 -0.31 -16.92 -3.61
C LEU A 132 -0.96 -16.03 -2.55
N ALA A 133 -0.17 -15.51 -1.60
CA ALA A 133 -0.66 -14.64 -0.53
C ALA A 133 -1.23 -13.34 -1.11
N GLY A 134 -0.48 -12.66 -1.98
CA GLY A 134 -0.88 -11.40 -2.58
C GLY A 134 -2.06 -11.55 -3.52
N GLY A 135 -2.06 -12.58 -4.36
CA GLY A 135 -3.16 -12.88 -5.29
C GLY A 135 -4.46 -13.19 -4.54
N ALA A 136 -4.41 -14.09 -3.56
CA ALA A 136 -5.57 -14.44 -2.74
C ALA A 136 -6.11 -13.22 -1.98
N ALA A 137 -5.24 -12.45 -1.33
CA ALA A 137 -5.63 -11.24 -0.60
C ALA A 137 -6.22 -10.18 -1.53
N THR A 138 -5.63 -9.97 -2.72
CA THR A 138 -6.14 -8.99 -3.71
C THR A 138 -7.51 -9.40 -4.26
N ILE A 139 -7.70 -10.69 -4.57
CA ILE A 139 -8.99 -11.21 -5.04
C ILE A 139 -10.05 -11.05 -3.94
N LEU A 140 -9.73 -11.38 -2.69
CA LEU A 140 -10.63 -11.22 -1.55
C LEU A 140 -10.96 -9.74 -1.30
N ALA A 141 -9.96 -8.84 -1.31
CA ALA A 141 -10.17 -7.41 -1.16
C ALA A 141 -11.09 -6.85 -2.26
N THR A 142 -10.84 -7.25 -3.51
CA THR A 142 -11.67 -6.84 -4.66
C THR A 142 -13.09 -7.35 -4.53
N GLY A 143 -13.27 -8.62 -4.15
CA GLY A 143 -14.59 -9.22 -3.91
C GLY A 143 -15.36 -8.50 -2.81
N LEU A 144 -14.72 -8.23 -1.67
CA LEU A 144 -15.32 -7.48 -0.56
C LEU A 144 -15.70 -6.06 -0.97
N CYS A 145 -14.83 -5.33 -1.67
CA CYS A 145 -15.13 -4.00 -2.18
C CYS A 145 -16.32 -4.02 -3.14
N LEU A 146 -16.35 -4.95 -4.09
CA LEU A 146 -17.47 -5.08 -5.02
C LEU A 146 -18.78 -5.40 -4.29
N LEU A 147 -18.77 -6.30 -3.31
CA LEU A 147 -19.95 -6.63 -2.49
C LEU A 147 -20.47 -5.39 -1.76
N VAL A 148 -19.59 -4.64 -1.11
CA VAL A 148 -19.96 -3.41 -0.37
C VAL A 148 -20.52 -2.35 -1.32
N LEU A 149 -19.88 -2.13 -2.47
CA LEU A 149 -20.33 -1.13 -3.46
C LEU A 149 -21.67 -1.50 -4.10
N GLN A 150 -21.89 -2.80 -4.39
CA GLN A 150 -23.14 -3.28 -5.00
C GLN A 150 -24.31 -3.40 -4.01
N SER A 151 -24.02 -3.60 -2.72
CA SER A 151 -25.06 -3.70 -1.68
C SER A 151 -25.73 -2.37 -1.33
N GLY A 152 -25.12 -1.25 -1.73
CA GLY A 152 -25.54 0.08 -1.33
C GLY A 152 -25.16 0.49 0.09
N ILE A 153 -24.42 -0.36 0.82
CA ILE A 153 -23.92 -0.05 2.18
C ILE A 153 -23.00 1.18 2.10
N ALA A 154 -22.17 1.27 1.07
CA ALA A 154 -21.29 2.41 0.85
C ALA A 154 -22.06 3.74 0.79
N ALA A 155 -23.22 3.77 0.15
CA ALA A 155 -24.06 4.96 0.06
C ALA A 155 -24.72 5.30 1.42
N ARG A 156 -25.04 4.29 2.24
CA ARG A 156 -25.66 4.49 3.55
C ARG A 156 -24.67 4.99 4.61
N LEU A 157 -23.47 4.42 4.64
CA LEU A 157 -22.44 4.77 5.63
C LEU A 157 -21.60 5.98 5.19
N GLY A 158 -21.62 6.32 3.90
CA GLY A 158 -20.95 7.49 3.36
C GLY A 158 -19.47 7.61 3.75
N PRO A 159 -19.02 8.81 4.18
CA PRO A 159 -17.62 9.04 4.54
C PRO A 159 -17.09 8.17 5.69
N THR A 160 -17.97 7.74 6.60
CA THR A 160 -17.58 6.92 7.75
C THR A 160 -16.95 5.60 7.31
N LEU A 161 -17.58 4.91 6.35
CA LEU A 161 -17.04 3.67 5.80
C LEU A 161 -15.67 3.88 5.15
N HIS A 162 -15.51 4.98 4.41
CA HIS A 162 -14.24 5.34 3.78
C HIS A 162 -13.12 5.46 4.81
N TRP A 163 -13.37 6.21 5.90
CA TRP A 163 -12.39 6.36 6.97
C TRP A 163 -12.09 5.04 7.68
N MET A 164 -13.11 4.23 7.99
CA MET A 164 -12.92 2.92 8.63
C MET A 164 -12.01 1.99 7.81
N ILE A 165 -12.23 1.95 6.50
CA ILE A 165 -11.40 1.11 5.61
C ILE A 165 -9.98 1.65 5.51
N CYS A 166 -9.79 2.98 5.55
CA CYS A 166 -8.49 3.61 5.38
C CYS A 166 -7.65 3.70 6.68
N ILE A 167 -8.20 3.36 7.85
CA ILE A 167 -7.47 3.36 9.13
C ILE A 167 -6.12 2.63 9.05
N PRO A 168 -5.99 1.44 8.44
CA PRO A 168 -4.70 0.76 8.37
C PRO A 168 -3.61 1.52 7.61
N LEU A 169 -3.96 2.45 6.72
CA LEU A 169 -2.99 3.31 6.03
C LEU A 169 -2.47 4.45 6.90
N LEU A 170 -3.25 4.83 7.91
CA LEU A 170 -2.93 5.97 8.78
C LEU A 170 -2.08 5.56 9.98
N LEU A 171 -2.22 4.31 10.41
CA LEU A 171 -1.50 3.80 11.56
C LEU A 171 -0.13 3.26 11.15
N PRO A 172 0.88 3.39 12.02
CA PRO A 172 2.18 2.77 11.80
C PRO A 172 2.03 1.26 11.63
N GLN A 173 2.63 0.73 10.58
CA GLN A 173 2.51 -0.69 10.21
C GLN A 173 2.90 -1.61 11.36
N ILE A 174 3.98 -1.28 12.08
CA ILE A 174 4.46 -2.07 13.21
C ILE A 174 3.43 -2.19 14.33
N SER A 175 2.70 -1.12 14.64
CA SER A 175 1.69 -1.11 15.71
C SER A 175 0.50 -2.02 15.39
N ILE A 176 0.10 -2.08 14.12
CA ILE A 176 -0.99 -2.96 13.68
C ILE A 176 -0.52 -4.41 13.72
N VAL A 177 0.69 -4.66 13.19
CA VAL A 177 1.23 -6.02 13.05
C VAL A 177 1.47 -6.67 14.39
N THR A 178 2.01 -5.94 15.37
CA THR A 178 2.22 -6.47 16.73
C THR A 178 0.91 -6.80 17.44
N GLY A 179 -0.10 -5.94 17.30
CA GLY A 179 -1.45 -6.23 17.82
C GLY A 179 -2.08 -7.46 17.17
N LEU A 180 -1.96 -7.58 15.86
CA LEU A 180 -2.43 -8.75 15.12
C LEU A 180 -1.69 -10.03 15.48
N GLN A 181 -0.37 -9.95 15.70
CA GLN A 181 0.43 -11.10 16.11
C GLN A 181 -0.08 -11.68 17.42
N MET A 182 -0.38 -10.82 18.42
CA MET A 182 -0.99 -11.30 19.68
C MET A 182 -2.31 -12.04 19.44
N MET A 183 -3.16 -11.51 18.57
CA MET A 183 -4.42 -12.17 18.19
C MET A 183 -4.17 -13.51 17.49
N LEU A 184 -3.19 -13.57 16.57
CA LEU A 184 -2.84 -14.79 15.85
C LEU A 184 -2.27 -15.88 16.79
N LEU A 185 -1.46 -15.50 17.76
CA LEU A 185 -0.95 -16.40 18.81
C LEU A 185 -2.10 -16.94 19.68
N TRP A 186 -3.02 -16.10 20.11
CA TRP A 186 -4.20 -16.52 20.88
C TRP A 186 -5.08 -17.53 20.13
N THR A 187 -5.26 -17.28 18.83
CA THR A 187 -6.06 -18.16 17.97
C THR A 187 -5.29 -19.35 17.43
N ARG A 188 -3.99 -19.46 17.71
CA ARG A 188 -3.06 -20.48 17.17
C ARG A 188 -3.03 -20.53 15.64
N LEU A 189 -3.23 -19.40 15.00
CA LEU A 189 -3.20 -19.26 13.55
C LEU A 189 -1.86 -18.74 13.02
N ASP A 190 -0.92 -18.40 13.88
CA ASP A 190 0.40 -17.94 13.51
C ASP A 190 1.12 -18.95 12.60
N GLY A 191 1.88 -18.44 11.62
CA GLY A 191 2.56 -19.25 10.62
C GLY A 191 1.66 -20.05 9.69
N SER A 192 0.37 -19.69 9.61
CA SER A 192 -0.60 -20.30 8.69
C SER A 192 -0.84 -19.45 7.44
N TRP A 193 -1.25 -20.10 6.35
CA TRP A 193 -1.69 -19.40 5.13
C TRP A 193 -2.87 -18.46 5.38
N LEU A 194 -3.76 -18.83 6.30
CA LEU A 194 -4.91 -17.98 6.66
C LEU A 194 -4.44 -16.67 7.29
N ALA A 195 -3.49 -16.73 8.23
CA ALA A 195 -2.90 -15.55 8.84
C ALA A 195 -2.20 -14.67 7.80
N MET A 196 -1.43 -15.30 6.91
CA MET A 196 -0.72 -14.60 5.84
C MET A 196 -1.70 -13.84 4.93
N ILE A 197 -2.73 -14.52 4.41
CA ILE A 197 -3.73 -13.90 3.53
C ILE A 197 -4.51 -12.81 4.28
N TRP A 198 -4.86 -13.04 5.54
CA TRP A 198 -5.61 -12.07 6.35
C TRP A 198 -4.84 -10.77 6.56
N ILE A 199 -3.55 -10.87 6.91
CA ILE A 199 -2.73 -9.68 7.16
C ILE A 199 -2.48 -8.91 5.86
N HIS A 200 -2.24 -9.60 4.74
CA HIS A 200 -2.12 -8.96 3.43
C HIS A 200 -3.43 -8.29 3.01
N LEU A 201 -4.57 -8.95 3.24
CA LEU A 201 -5.90 -8.39 2.98
C LEU A 201 -6.12 -7.07 3.71
N LEU A 202 -5.72 -6.99 4.99
CA LEU A 202 -5.88 -5.79 5.81
C LEU A 202 -5.18 -4.57 5.19
N PHE A 203 -3.97 -4.77 4.65
CA PHE A 203 -3.21 -3.67 4.04
C PHE A 203 -3.60 -3.41 2.57
N ILE A 204 -4.07 -4.40 1.83
CA ILE A 204 -4.49 -4.25 0.42
C ILE A 204 -5.89 -3.62 0.32
N LEU A 205 -6.79 -3.94 1.24
CA LEU A 205 -8.19 -3.51 1.21
C LEU A 205 -8.36 -1.98 1.06
N PRO A 206 -7.64 -1.13 1.81
CA PRO A 206 -7.73 0.32 1.64
C PRO A 206 -7.37 0.79 0.23
N TYR A 207 -6.29 0.28 -0.35
CA TYR A 207 -5.88 0.65 -1.71
C TYR A 207 -6.91 0.21 -2.75
N THR A 208 -7.44 -1.00 -2.58
CA THR A 208 -8.55 -1.51 -3.42
C THR A 208 -9.75 -0.59 -3.34
N TRP A 209 -10.12 -0.16 -2.14
CA TRP A 209 -11.22 0.77 -1.91
C TRP A 209 -11.00 2.12 -2.56
N LEU A 210 -9.80 2.71 -2.42
CA LEU A 210 -9.45 4.02 -2.99
C LEU A 210 -9.54 4.04 -4.52
N ILE A 211 -9.33 2.89 -5.18
CA ILE A 211 -9.45 2.76 -6.64
C ILE A 211 -10.89 2.44 -7.04
N MET A 212 -11.50 1.46 -6.36
CA MET A 212 -12.79 0.93 -6.78
C MET A 212 -13.97 1.84 -6.45
N ALA A 213 -13.94 2.56 -5.32
CA ALA A 213 -15.04 3.41 -4.90
C ALA A 213 -15.30 4.59 -5.88
N PRO A 214 -14.29 5.39 -6.26
CA PRO A 214 -14.49 6.45 -7.25
C PRO A 214 -14.80 5.89 -8.65
N ALA A 215 -14.18 4.77 -9.07
CA ALA A 215 -14.49 4.13 -10.34
C ALA A 215 -15.95 3.68 -10.41
N HIS A 216 -16.46 3.07 -9.34
CA HIS A 216 -17.86 2.66 -9.25
C HIS A 216 -18.81 3.86 -9.20
N ALA A 217 -18.47 4.92 -8.47
CA ALA A 217 -19.27 6.15 -8.39
C ALA A 217 -19.35 6.88 -9.74
N GLY A 218 -18.30 6.76 -10.57
CA GLY A 218 -18.24 7.33 -11.91
C GLY A 218 -19.04 6.56 -12.97
N LEU A 219 -19.60 5.40 -12.64
CA LEU A 219 -20.41 4.64 -13.59
C LEU A 219 -21.74 5.35 -13.88
N ASP A 220 -22.09 5.44 -15.17
CA ASP A 220 -23.40 5.95 -15.55
C ASP A 220 -24.50 4.91 -15.22
N HIS A 221 -25.27 5.23 -14.18
CA HIS A 221 -26.37 4.39 -13.71
C HIS A 221 -27.51 4.21 -14.73
N ARG A 222 -27.51 4.99 -15.85
CA ARG A 222 -28.50 4.84 -16.91
C ARG A 222 -28.43 3.47 -17.57
N TYR A 223 -27.24 2.92 -17.80
CA TYR A 223 -27.06 1.57 -18.34
C TYR A 223 -27.77 0.51 -17.49
N GLY A 224 -27.59 0.59 -16.18
CA GLY A 224 -28.24 -0.33 -15.23
C GLY A 224 -29.77 -0.21 -15.21
N ARG A 225 -30.30 1.02 -15.38
CA ARG A 225 -31.75 1.27 -15.46
C ARG A 225 -32.35 0.73 -16.75
N VAL A 226 -31.76 1.03 -17.90
CA VAL A 226 -32.20 0.50 -19.20
C VAL A 226 -32.17 -1.03 -19.20
N ALA A 227 -31.12 -1.65 -18.66
CA ALA A 227 -31.06 -3.10 -18.55
C ALA A 227 -32.16 -3.67 -17.61
N ALA A 228 -32.59 -2.89 -16.61
CA ALA A 228 -33.69 -3.29 -15.74
C ALA A 228 -35.06 -3.25 -16.47
N THR A 229 -35.30 -2.25 -17.33
CA THR A 229 -36.57 -2.15 -18.09
C THR A 229 -36.77 -3.31 -19.08
N ILE A 230 -35.70 -3.89 -19.60
CA ILE A 230 -35.75 -5.11 -20.46
C ILE A 230 -35.72 -6.42 -19.64
N GLY A 231 -35.98 -6.36 -18.32
CA GLY A 231 -36.08 -7.54 -17.47
C GLY A 231 -34.76 -8.22 -17.09
N MET A 232 -33.60 -7.57 -17.28
CA MET A 232 -32.31 -8.17 -16.97
C MET A 232 -32.14 -8.32 -15.44
N ARG A 233 -31.88 -9.55 -14.96
CA ARG A 233 -31.64 -9.85 -13.53
C ARG A 233 -30.39 -9.13 -13.02
N ARG A 234 -30.34 -8.76 -11.73
CA ARG A 234 -29.24 -8.05 -11.07
C ARG A 234 -27.88 -8.67 -11.34
N TRP A 235 -27.74 -9.99 -11.22
CA TRP A 235 -26.49 -10.74 -11.46
C TRP A 235 -26.02 -10.60 -12.92
N ARG A 236 -26.93 -10.72 -13.88
CA ARG A 236 -26.61 -10.56 -15.29
C ARG A 236 -26.18 -9.13 -15.63
N ARG A 237 -26.84 -8.11 -15.05
CA ARG A 237 -26.42 -6.71 -15.16
C ARG A 237 -25.03 -6.49 -14.62
N PHE A 238 -24.74 -7.04 -13.43
CA PHE A 238 -23.41 -6.95 -12.82
C PHE A 238 -22.34 -7.53 -13.76
N ARG A 239 -22.52 -8.75 -14.24
CA ARG A 239 -21.52 -9.44 -15.10
C ARG A 239 -21.35 -8.82 -16.48
N VAL A 240 -22.43 -8.34 -17.10
CA VAL A 240 -22.42 -7.90 -18.52
C VAL A 240 -22.20 -6.40 -18.65
N ILE A 241 -22.55 -5.60 -17.64
CA ILE A 241 -22.44 -4.14 -17.70
C ILE A 241 -21.42 -3.62 -16.68
N THR A 242 -21.67 -3.86 -15.37
CA THR A 242 -20.86 -3.25 -14.32
C THR A 242 -19.43 -3.75 -14.34
N LEU A 243 -19.23 -5.06 -14.42
CA LEU A 243 -17.91 -5.68 -14.36
C LEU A 243 -17.01 -5.28 -15.55
N PRO A 244 -17.48 -5.29 -16.80
CA PRO A 244 -16.69 -4.81 -17.93
C PRO A 244 -16.37 -3.31 -17.86
N LEU A 245 -17.30 -2.48 -17.39
CA LEU A 245 -17.05 -1.04 -17.22
C LEU A 245 -16.04 -0.76 -16.10
N LEU A 246 -15.94 -1.61 -15.09
CA LEU A 246 -14.96 -1.53 -14.04
C LEU A 246 -13.62 -2.22 -14.39
N ALA A 247 -13.50 -2.88 -15.55
CA ALA A 247 -12.30 -3.62 -15.92
C ALA A 247 -10.99 -2.81 -15.80
N PRO A 248 -10.90 -1.55 -16.22
CA PRO A 248 -9.68 -0.77 -16.03
C PRO A 248 -9.30 -0.61 -14.54
N ALA A 249 -10.29 -0.35 -13.68
CA ALA A 249 -10.07 -0.24 -12.25
C ALA A 249 -9.68 -1.58 -11.63
N LEU A 250 -10.29 -2.69 -12.07
CA LEU A 250 -9.95 -4.04 -11.62
C LEU A 250 -8.52 -4.43 -11.99
N ILE A 251 -8.07 -4.12 -13.20
CA ILE A 251 -6.69 -4.34 -13.63
C ILE A 251 -5.73 -3.52 -12.76
N THR A 252 -6.04 -2.25 -12.51
CA THR A 252 -5.23 -1.39 -11.64
C THR A 252 -5.14 -1.96 -10.21
N VAL A 253 -6.26 -2.43 -9.65
CA VAL A 253 -6.29 -3.06 -8.33
C VAL A 253 -5.45 -4.33 -8.29
N LEU A 254 -5.51 -5.15 -9.34
CA LEU A 254 -4.72 -6.38 -9.39
C LEU A 254 -3.22 -6.09 -9.32
N PHE A 255 -2.73 -5.18 -10.15
CA PHE A 255 -1.32 -4.81 -10.16
C PHE A 255 -0.89 -4.08 -8.87
N LEU A 256 -1.69 -3.12 -8.39
CA LEU A 256 -1.37 -2.40 -7.18
C LEU A 256 -1.45 -3.31 -5.94
N GLY A 257 -2.47 -4.15 -5.84
CA GLY A 257 -2.61 -5.10 -4.73
C GLY A 257 -1.43 -6.08 -4.65
N MET A 258 -0.98 -6.59 -5.80
CA MET A 258 0.22 -7.42 -5.87
C MET A 258 1.47 -6.63 -5.46
N SER A 259 1.65 -5.41 -5.96
CA SER A 259 2.79 -4.55 -5.60
C SER A 259 2.82 -4.24 -4.10
N VAL A 260 1.68 -3.90 -3.53
CA VAL A 260 1.55 -3.68 -2.08
C VAL A 260 1.91 -4.95 -1.32
N SER A 261 1.36 -6.11 -1.73
CA SER A 261 1.65 -7.38 -1.09
C SER A 261 3.14 -7.72 -1.06
N VAL A 262 3.82 -7.55 -2.20
CA VAL A 262 5.27 -7.79 -2.28
C VAL A 262 6.04 -6.83 -1.38
N ALA A 263 5.58 -5.59 -1.20
CA ALA A 263 6.24 -4.61 -0.33
C ALA A 263 6.03 -4.86 1.18
N LEU A 264 5.13 -5.77 1.57
CA LEU A 264 4.81 -6.06 2.97
C LEU A 264 5.86 -6.97 3.62
N TYR A 265 6.99 -6.40 4.08
CA TYR A 265 8.03 -7.16 4.80
C TYR A 265 7.60 -7.55 6.21
N LEU A 266 7.38 -6.57 7.09
CA LEU A 266 7.04 -6.82 8.50
C LEU A 266 5.75 -7.65 8.66
N PRO A 267 4.65 -7.34 7.98
CA PRO A 267 3.45 -8.17 8.07
C PRO A 267 3.68 -9.61 7.65
N SER A 268 4.47 -9.84 6.60
CA SER A 268 4.80 -11.19 6.12
C SER A 268 5.68 -11.94 7.12
N LEU A 269 6.66 -11.26 7.70
CA LEU A 269 7.57 -11.85 8.70
C LEU A 269 6.79 -12.35 9.92
N PHE A 270 5.93 -11.51 10.48
CA PHE A 270 5.14 -11.83 11.67
C PHE A 270 4.03 -12.86 11.40
N ALA A 271 3.29 -12.73 10.30
CA ALA A 271 2.22 -13.68 9.98
C ALA A 271 2.77 -15.04 9.52
N GLY A 272 3.90 -15.04 8.84
CA GLY A 272 4.56 -16.26 8.35
C GLY A 272 5.22 -17.07 9.47
N GLY A 273 5.57 -16.43 10.60
CA GLY A 273 6.16 -17.09 11.76
C GLY A 273 7.40 -17.94 11.43
N GLY A 274 8.18 -17.53 10.44
CA GLY A 274 9.34 -18.27 9.93
C GLY A 274 9.01 -19.53 9.10
N ARG A 275 7.72 -19.87 8.93
CA ARG A 275 7.28 -21.07 8.17
C ARG A 275 6.94 -20.77 6.71
N ILE A 276 6.48 -19.56 6.43
CA ILE A 276 6.11 -19.12 5.09
C ILE A 276 7.02 -17.96 4.72
N ALA A 277 8.00 -18.24 3.86
CA ALA A 277 8.90 -17.22 3.34
C ALA A 277 8.24 -16.51 2.14
N THR A 278 8.31 -15.18 2.12
CA THR A 278 7.96 -14.34 0.97
C THR A 278 9.22 -13.78 0.34
N ILE A 279 9.11 -13.24 -0.88
CA ILE A 279 10.29 -12.72 -1.58
C ILE A 279 11.01 -11.62 -0.78
N THR A 280 10.27 -10.78 -0.08
CA THR A 280 10.83 -9.71 0.76
C THR A 280 11.48 -10.25 2.04
N THR A 281 10.91 -11.27 2.67
CA THR A 281 11.52 -11.91 3.84
C THR A 281 12.77 -12.69 3.46
N GLU A 282 12.77 -13.35 2.31
CA GLU A 282 13.95 -14.06 1.79
C GLU A 282 15.06 -13.09 1.38
N ALA A 283 14.70 -12.00 0.68
CA ALA A 283 15.67 -10.98 0.26
C ALA A 283 16.37 -10.26 1.41
N VAL A 284 15.76 -10.19 2.58
CA VAL A 284 16.37 -9.59 3.79
C VAL A 284 17.20 -10.62 4.56
N ALA A 285 16.91 -11.92 4.40
CA ALA A 285 17.62 -13.01 5.06
C ALA A 285 18.92 -13.41 4.32
N LEU A 286 19.06 -13.07 3.04
CA LEU A 286 20.26 -13.30 2.20
C LEU A 286 21.32 -12.23 2.42
#